data_b3a362920fa1b8ea97a026433f16533b
#
_entry.id   b3a362920fa1b8ea97a026433f16533b
#
_cell.length_a   1.000
_cell.length_b   1.000
_cell.length_c   1.000
_cell.angle_alpha   90.00
_cell.angle_beta   90.00
_cell.angle_gamma   90.00
#
_symmetry.space_group_name_H-M   'P 1'
#
loop_
_entity.id
_entity.type
_entity.pdbx_description
1 polymer ?
#
loop_
_entity_poly.entity_id
_entity_poly.type
_entity_poly.pdbx_seq_one_letter_code
_entity_poly.pdbx_strand_id
1 'polypeptide(L)'
;RISNYPGITADSVIGEFFGAEQLRIVTDLPGTYSLQLDLPEAQLCHQHLKFDVPLQGQQQNLIIVVIEAVGFPRNFQLLAQLMALGVPMAAVVTKTAEAQLRGYQIQLPALEESLGIPVVEAAEKSAMRTLDVEALIATARIPTPVPGDQQSIEQWSSDLLAKTSLPVRPEQARRRRRRDDRLDRVLVHPIAGSLLFLLAMIIMFGSVYWLAQVPMEWIDVAFGTVGEWISTSMEDGPLRGLLVDGVIGGISGTMVFLPQILLLFFLISLLEETGYMARAAFVADRWLRPFGLPGQAFVPLLSSHACAIPGILCTRLIPDRRDRLATILVAPFLSCSARLPVYILMVGILAPANPLVAGCVFVGCYLLGAVVAVGSAGLVRKTLLTGPSLPMVLELPPYRLPSVRDAARIAIDRGWTFLKNAGSVILLICIVLWWLSAYPSTPEGPEIQALRVAAEAHSDPGESQLLLDQAQSLHLRESARGSYAGQLGRWIEPVLAPIGADWQLSVAVLASFAAREVFVSSLNVMVGVNAEEAAGSSIARIRASKRDDGSPLLPPAAAGGLLVFFILAMQCLPTLVVTSREAGGIRWALLQLIWMTSVAWILGVLTRQWMLAAGFSG
;
A
#
# COMPACT_ATOMS: atom_id res chain seq x y z
N ARG A 1 -20.51 3.83 7.56
CA ARG A 1 -19.11 4.31 7.46
C ARG A 1 -19.15 5.75 6.96
N ILE A 2 -18.87 6.70 7.84
CA ILE A 2 -18.73 8.11 7.43
C ILE A 2 -17.23 8.33 7.24
N SER A 3 -16.81 8.36 6.00
CA SER A 3 -15.44 8.77 5.63
C SER A 3 -15.47 10.17 5.05
N ASN A 4 -14.44 10.95 5.32
CA ASN A 4 -14.39 12.37 4.94
C ASN A 4 -13.95 12.61 3.49
N TYR A 5 -13.78 11.56 2.67
CA TYR A 5 -13.31 11.69 1.28
C TYR A 5 -14.10 10.77 0.35
N PRO A 6 -14.42 11.21 -0.86
CA PRO A 6 -14.92 10.35 -1.94
C PRO A 6 -13.85 9.32 -2.33
N GLY A 7 -14.26 8.14 -2.75
CA GLY A 7 -13.34 7.11 -3.23
C GLY A 7 -12.84 6.11 -2.17
N ILE A 8 -13.34 6.14 -0.93
CA ILE A 8 -12.97 5.15 0.10
C ILE A 8 -13.77 3.86 -0.02
N THR A 9 -14.96 3.91 -0.60
CA THR A 9 -15.76 2.72 -0.94
C THR A 9 -15.84 2.60 -2.46
N ALA A 10 -15.14 1.63 -3.02
CA ALA A 10 -15.19 1.32 -4.45
C ALA A 10 -16.32 0.36 -4.81
N ASP A 11 -17.02 -0.17 -3.81
CA ASP A 11 -18.10 -1.15 -3.98
C ASP A 11 -19.39 -0.61 -3.38
N SER A 12 -20.53 -0.90 -4.01
CA SER A 12 -21.85 -0.67 -3.42
C SER A 12 -22.08 -1.65 -2.27
N VAL A 13 -22.61 -1.16 -1.16
CA VAL A 13 -22.99 -2.01 -0.02
C VAL A 13 -24.50 -2.12 0.00
N ILE A 14 -25.00 -3.32 -0.19
CA ILE A 14 -26.43 -3.61 -0.13
C ILE A 14 -26.77 -4.07 1.28
N GLY A 15 -27.79 -3.46 1.88
CA GLY A 15 -28.34 -3.81 3.18
C GLY A 15 -29.85 -3.93 3.10
N GLU A 16 -30.40 -4.74 4.00
CA GLU A 16 -31.85 -4.87 4.18
C GLU A 16 -32.27 -4.04 5.39
N PHE A 17 -33.36 -3.28 5.23
CA PHE A 17 -33.98 -2.50 6.28
C PHE A 17 -35.43 -2.95 6.47
N PHE A 18 -35.74 -3.42 7.66
CA PHE A 18 -37.10 -3.78 8.04
C PHE A 18 -37.82 -2.52 8.55
N GLY A 19 -38.64 -1.91 7.72
CA GLY A 19 -39.58 -0.87 8.12
C GLY A 19 -40.84 -1.47 8.74
N ALA A 20 -41.75 -0.59 9.20
CA ALA A 20 -42.95 -0.98 9.92
C ALA A 20 -43.88 -1.91 9.12
N GLU A 21 -43.85 -1.87 7.78
CA GLU A 21 -44.78 -2.65 6.93
C GLU A 21 -44.10 -3.44 5.80
N GLN A 22 -42.86 -3.13 5.43
CA GLN A 22 -42.22 -3.76 4.27
C GLN A 22 -40.67 -3.89 4.41
N LEU A 23 -40.11 -4.97 3.86
CA LEU A 23 -38.66 -5.13 3.65
C LEU A 23 -38.21 -4.15 2.55
N ARG A 24 -37.23 -3.31 2.85
CA ARG A 24 -36.62 -2.38 1.91
C ARG A 24 -35.15 -2.70 1.70
N ILE A 25 -34.70 -2.60 0.48
CA ILE A 25 -33.30 -2.75 0.12
C ILE A 25 -32.67 -1.35 0.09
N VAL A 26 -31.64 -1.15 0.88
CA VAL A 26 -30.84 0.08 0.92
C VAL A 26 -29.50 -0.21 0.27
N THR A 27 -29.17 0.55 -0.76
CA THR A 27 -27.86 0.47 -1.42
C THR A 27 -27.07 1.72 -1.08
N ASP A 28 -25.97 1.54 -0.33
CA ASP A 28 -24.99 2.59 -0.08
C ASP A 28 -24.06 2.69 -1.29
N LEU A 29 -24.09 3.83 -1.96
CA LEU A 29 -23.29 4.09 -3.16
C LEU A 29 -21.97 4.78 -2.78
N PRO A 30 -20.89 4.54 -3.54
CA PRO A 30 -19.64 5.25 -3.33
C PRO A 30 -19.82 6.76 -3.39
N GLY A 31 -19.11 7.48 -2.50
CA GLY A 31 -19.14 8.94 -2.50
C GLY A 31 -18.53 9.51 -3.78
N THR A 32 -19.28 10.33 -4.50
CA THR A 32 -18.83 11.06 -5.68
C THR A 32 -19.23 12.53 -5.60
N TYR A 33 -18.54 13.40 -6.32
CA TYR A 33 -18.90 14.81 -6.45
C TYR A 33 -19.68 15.11 -7.72
N SER A 34 -19.64 14.22 -8.70
CA SER A 34 -20.37 14.33 -9.96
C SER A 34 -20.50 12.96 -10.61
N LEU A 35 -21.64 12.69 -11.23
CA LEU A 35 -21.89 11.47 -11.99
C LEU A 35 -21.21 11.46 -13.36
N GLN A 36 -20.73 12.60 -13.82
CA GLN A 36 -20.07 12.78 -15.13
C GLN A 36 -18.55 12.56 -15.07
N LEU A 37 -17.98 12.31 -13.87
CA LEU A 37 -16.57 12.02 -13.74
C LEU A 37 -16.26 10.62 -14.30
N ASP A 38 -15.13 10.50 -15.04
CA ASP A 38 -14.64 9.19 -15.52
C ASP A 38 -13.91 8.44 -14.40
N LEU A 39 -14.64 8.16 -13.33
CA LEU A 39 -14.20 7.43 -12.14
C LEU A 39 -15.04 6.16 -12.00
N PRO A 40 -14.45 5.03 -11.56
CA PRO A 40 -15.19 3.80 -11.31
C PRO A 40 -16.37 4.00 -10.35
N GLU A 41 -16.19 4.87 -9.34
CA GLU A 41 -17.22 5.21 -8.35
C GLU A 41 -18.39 5.94 -9.00
N ALA A 42 -18.11 6.91 -9.88
CA ALA A 42 -19.14 7.65 -10.59
C ALA A 42 -19.87 6.75 -11.61
N GLN A 43 -19.13 5.87 -12.30
CA GLN A 43 -19.72 4.89 -13.22
C GLN A 43 -20.61 3.89 -12.48
N LEU A 44 -20.17 3.41 -11.30
CA LEU A 44 -20.98 2.53 -10.46
C LEU A 44 -22.25 3.23 -9.96
N CYS A 45 -22.13 4.46 -9.48
CA CYS A 45 -23.30 5.28 -9.12
C CYS A 45 -24.25 5.45 -10.31
N HIS A 46 -23.73 5.75 -11.49
CA HIS A 46 -24.54 5.91 -12.70
C HIS A 46 -25.23 4.60 -13.12
N GLN A 47 -24.60 3.44 -12.95
CA GLN A 47 -25.24 2.14 -13.21
C GLN A 47 -26.41 1.85 -12.27
N HIS A 48 -26.22 2.11 -10.97
CA HIS A 48 -27.27 1.90 -9.96
C HIS A 48 -28.40 2.94 -10.02
N LEU A 49 -28.13 4.14 -10.55
CA LEU A 49 -29.10 5.23 -10.71
C LEU A 49 -29.86 5.17 -12.05
N LYS A 50 -29.53 4.22 -12.94
CA LYS A 50 -30.37 3.90 -14.11
C LYS A 50 -31.59 3.12 -13.63
N PHE A 51 -32.60 3.82 -13.18
CA PHE A 51 -33.86 3.22 -12.84
C PHE A 51 -34.60 2.86 -14.14
N ASP A 52 -34.89 1.57 -14.34
CA ASP A 52 -35.84 1.16 -15.37
C ASP A 52 -37.20 1.77 -15.00
N VAL A 53 -37.89 2.36 -16.00
CA VAL A 53 -39.21 2.99 -15.82
C VAL A 53 -40.13 1.97 -15.14
N PRO A 54 -40.75 2.29 -13.98
CA PRO A 54 -41.56 1.32 -13.26
C PRO A 54 -42.74 0.90 -14.10
N LEU A 55 -42.85 -0.38 -14.42
CA LEU A 55 -44.12 -0.98 -14.83
C LEU A 55 -45.09 -0.81 -13.67
N GLN A 56 -46.32 -0.38 -13.98
CA GLN A 56 -47.40 -0.10 -12.99
C GLN A 56 -47.45 -1.19 -11.91
N GLY A 57 -47.17 -0.80 -10.65
CA GLY A 57 -47.23 -1.69 -9.47
C GLY A 57 -45.89 -2.05 -8.82
N GLN A 58 -44.74 -1.57 -9.32
CA GLN A 58 -43.43 -1.81 -8.68
C GLN A 58 -43.00 -0.69 -7.73
N GLN A 59 -42.18 -1.05 -6.73
CA GLN A 59 -41.64 -0.22 -5.66
C GLN A 59 -41.07 1.10 -6.19
N GLN A 60 -41.44 2.20 -5.61
CA GLN A 60 -40.90 3.54 -5.93
C GLN A 60 -39.43 3.58 -5.45
N ASN A 61 -38.50 3.79 -6.37
CA ASN A 61 -37.13 4.09 -6.04
C ASN A 61 -37.03 5.47 -5.39
N LEU A 62 -36.24 5.58 -4.33
CA LEU A 62 -36.03 6.80 -3.55
C LEU A 62 -34.54 7.08 -3.44
N ILE A 63 -34.12 8.33 -3.55
CA ILE A 63 -32.76 8.77 -3.32
C ILE A 63 -32.67 9.56 -2.02
N ILE A 64 -31.83 9.11 -1.09
CA ILE A 64 -31.44 9.90 0.08
C ILE A 64 -30.05 10.47 -0.19
N VAL A 65 -29.97 11.81 -0.35
CA VAL A 65 -28.70 12.48 -0.59
C VAL A 65 -28.14 13.04 0.72
N VAL A 66 -26.87 12.70 1.02
CA VAL A 66 -26.15 13.24 2.18
C VAL A 66 -25.30 14.42 1.73
N ILE A 67 -25.60 15.60 2.26
CA ILE A 67 -24.95 16.87 1.91
C ILE A 67 -24.11 17.36 3.08
N GLU A 68 -22.82 17.57 2.87
CA GLU A 68 -21.97 18.21 3.87
C GLU A 68 -22.13 19.73 3.84
N ALA A 69 -22.56 20.31 4.95
CA ALA A 69 -22.71 21.76 5.08
C ALA A 69 -21.42 22.54 4.80
N VAL A 70 -20.28 21.95 5.08
CA VAL A 70 -18.97 22.58 4.91
C VAL A 70 -18.53 22.68 3.45
N GLY A 71 -18.91 21.71 2.62
CA GLY A 71 -18.60 21.65 1.18
C GLY A 71 -19.77 22.04 0.28
N PHE A 72 -20.67 22.89 0.74
CA PHE A 72 -21.95 23.18 0.11
C PHE A 72 -21.85 23.49 -1.40
N PRO A 73 -20.98 24.37 -1.88
CA PRO A 73 -20.92 24.69 -3.32
C PRO A 73 -20.60 23.48 -4.21
N ARG A 74 -19.75 22.57 -3.75
CA ARG A 74 -19.40 21.36 -4.50
C ARG A 74 -20.50 20.32 -4.52
N ASN A 75 -21.19 20.18 -3.41
CA ASN A 75 -22.28 19.21 -3.28
C ASN A 75 -23.45 19.55 -4.19
N PHE A 76 -23.62 20.79 -4.57
CA PHE A 76 -24.70 21.23 -5.44
C PHE A 76 -24.57 20.73 -6.87
N GLN A 77 -23.36 20.48 -7.38
CA GLN A 77 -23.19 19.90 -8.70
C GLN A 77 -23.76 18.47 -8.76
N LEU A 78 -23.43 17.63 -7.79
CA LEU A 78 -24.01 16.29 -7.67
C LEU A 78 -25.51 16.36 -7.42
N LEU A 79 -25.93 17.26 -6.52
CA LEU A 79 -27.34 17.43 -6.19
C LEU A 79 -28.17 17.81 -7.42
N ALA A 80 -27.70 18.75 -8.25
CA ALA A 80 -28.37 19.13 -9.49
C ALA A 80 -28.50 17.94 -10.46
N GLN A 81 -27.45 17.13 -10.61
CA GLN A 81 -27.49 15.94 -11.45
C GLN A 81 -28.47 14.87 -10.93
N LEU A 82 -28.57 14.69 -9.61
CA LEU A 82 -29.53 13.78 -9.00
C LEU A 82 -30.97 14.30 -9.14
N MET A 83 -31.18 15.59 -8.94
CA MET A 83 -32.51 16.23 -9.12
C MET A 83 -33.01 16.12 -10.56
N ALA A 84 -32.10 16.16 -11.55
CA ALA A 84 -32.46 15.99 -12.96
C ALA A 84 -33.00 14.59 -13.29
N LEU A 85 -32.82 13.59 -12.41
CA LEU A 85 -33.37 12.23 -12.59
C LEU A 85 -34.90 12.19 -12.36
N GLY A 86 -35.50 13.20 -11.71
CA GLY A 86 -36.94 13.26 -11.47
C GLY A 86 -37.50 12.17 -10.55
N VAL A 87 -36.67 11.58 -9.71
CA VAL A 87 -37.02 10.53 -8.75
C VAL A 87 -37.32 11.16 -7.37
N PRO A 88 -38.24 10.60 -6.57
CA PRO A 88 -38.46 11.10 -5.20
C PRO A 88 -37.17 11.12 -4.39
N MET A 89 -36.94 12.26 -3.71
CA MET A 89 -35.68 12.49 -2.99
C MET A 89 -35.93 13.06 -1.60
N ALA A 90 -34.95 12.86 -0.72
CA ALA A 90 -34.81 13.53 0.55
C ALA A 90 -33.35 13.88 0.81
N ALA A 91 -33.08 14.97 1.53
CA ALA A 91 -31.71 15.40 1.83
C ALA A 91 -31.42 15.33 3.32
N VAL A 92 -30.21 14.86 3.66
CA VAL A 92 -29.67 14.87 5.02
C VAL A 92 -28.46 15.79 5.07
N VAL A 93 -28.56 16.89 5.81
CA VAL A 93 -27.47 17.86 5.95
C VAL A 93 -26.62 17.51 7.18
N THR A 94 -25.31 17.34 6.96
CA THR A 94 -24.35 16.97 8.00
C THR A 94 -23.33 18.09 8.23
N LYS A 95 -22.58 18.04 9.35
CA LYS A 95 -21.50 19.01 9.68
C LYS A 95 -21.97 20.48 9.78
N THR A 96 -23.20 20.72 10.15
CA THR A 96 -23.77 22.07 10.30
C THR A 96 -23.05 22.88 11.39
N ALA A 97 -22.69 22.25 12.52
CA ALA A 97 -21.89 22.88 13.57
C ALA A 97 -20.51 23.36 13.05
N GLU A 98 -19.90 22.60 12.14
CA GLU A 98 -18.63 23.00 11.54
C GLU A 98 -18.80 24.16 10.54
N ALA A 99 -19.89 24.20 9.79
CA ALA A 99 -20.23 25.31 8.92
C ALA A 99 -20.40 26.61 9.73
N GLN A 100 -21.05 26.54 10.90
CA GLN A 100 -21.15 27.67 11.84
C GLN A 100 -19.77 28.13 12.32
N LEU A 101 -18.86 27.22 12.63
CA LEU A 101 -17.47 27.53 12.99
C LEU A 101 -16.69 28.16 11.83
N ARG A 102 -17.10 27.94 10.57
CA ARG A 102 -16.54 28.60 9.37
C ARG A 102 -17.19 29.96 9.09
N GLY A 103 -18.20 30.34 9.84
CA GLY A 103 -18.84 31.67 9.81
C GLY A 103 -20.08 31.75 8.93
N TYR A 104 -20.75 30.64 8.63
CA TYR A 104 -22.07 30.63 7.98
C TYR A 104 -22.96 29.56 8.58
N GLN A 105 -24.26 29.90 8.67
CA GLN A 105 -25.32 29.01 9.14
C GLN A 105 -26.25 28.70 7.98
N ILE A 106 -26.55 27.42 7.79
CA ILE A 106 -27.50 26.99 6.77
C ILE A 106 -28.89 27.07 7.33
N GLN A 107 -29.79 27.72 6.59
CA GLN A 107 -31.21 27.78 6.86
C GLN A 107 -31.92 26.58 6.23
N LEU A 108 -32.15 25.51 7.01
CA LEU A 108 -32.79 24.29 6.51
C LEU A 108 -34.16 24.54 5.87
N PRO A 109 -35.09 25.38 6.46
CA PRO A 109 -36.36 25.65 5.82
C PRO A 109 -36.24 26.34 4.45
N ALA A 110 -35.31 27.28 4.30
CA ALA A 110 -35.05 27.95 3.02
C ALA A 110 -34.44 26.99 1.99
N LEU A 111 -33.64 26.03 2.46
CA LEU A 111 -33.06 24.99 1.61
C LEU A 111 -34.15 24.01 1.15
N GLU A 112 -35.04 23.58 2.04
CA GLU A 112 -36.16 22.70 1.74
C GLU A 112 -37.11 23.35 0.71
N GLU A 113 -37.47 24.62 0.90
CA GLU A 113 -38.29 25.38 -0.03
C GLU A 113 -37.64 25.51 -1.41
N SER A 114 -36.32 25.79 -1.44
CA SER A 114 -35.59 25.99 -2.69
C SER A 114 -35.39 24.68 -3.48
N LEU A 115 -35.23 23.56 -2.82
CA LEU A 115 -35.02 22.24 -3.43
C LEU A 115 -36.36 21.52 -3.73
N GLY A 116 -37.43 21.87 -3.02
CA GLY A 116 -38.74 21.19 -3.09
C GLY A 116 -38.76 19.79 -2.49
N ILE A 117 -37.72 19.41 -1.71
CA ILE A 117 -37.56 18.10 -1.07
C ILE A 117 -37.34 18.25 0.44
N PRO A 118 -37.77 17.28 1.26
CA PRO A 118 -37.54 17.34 2.70
C PRO A 118 -36.06 17.35 3.04
N VAL A 119 -35.70 18.24 3.98
CA VAL A 119 -34.30 18.42 4.42
C VAL A 119 -34.20 18.20 5.93
N VAL A 120 -33.43 17.25 6.37
CA VAL A 120 -33.24 16.91 7.79
C VAL A 120 -31.79 17.16 8.20
N GLU A 121 -31.58 17.69 9.39
CA GLU A 121 -30.25 17.89 9.97
C GLU A 121 -29.79 16.66 10.73
N ALA A 122 -28.56 16.24 10.45
CA ALA A 122 -27.83 15.25 11.25
C ALA A 122 -26.49 15.87 11.71
N ALA A 123 -26.56 16.72 12.73
CA ALA A 123 -25.41 17.51 13.19
C ALA A 123 -24.28 16.68 13.78
N GLU A 124 -24.57 15.56 14.42
CA GLU A 124 -23.61 14.67 15.09
C GLU A 124 -23.80 13.19 14.74
N LYS A 125 -22.76 12.37 14.97
CA LYS A 125 -22.85 10.90 14.79
C LYS A 125 -23.95 10.24 15.63
N SER A 126 -24.30 10.83 16.77
CA SER A 126 -25.42 10.40 17.61
C SER A 126 -26.76 10.68 16.96
N ALA A 127 -26.94 11.84 16.35
CA ALA A 127 -28.15 12.23 15.64
C ALA A 127 -28.42 11.36 14.39
N MET A 128 -27.37 10.86 13.74
CA MET A 128 -27.54 9.90 12.64
C MET A 128 -28.06 8.53 13.08
N ARG A 129 -27.83 8.13 14.34
CA ARG A 129 -28.37 6.87 14.91
C ARG A 129 -29.85 6.97 15.27
N THR A 130 -30.33 8.18 15.49
CA THR A 130 -31.74 8.48 15.87
C THR A 130 -32.53 9.05 14.70
N LEU A 131 -31.95 9.13 13.49
CA LEU A 131 -32.61 9.60 12.30
C LEU A 131 -33.78 8.64 11.98
N ASP A 132 -34.99 9.16 11.98
CA ASP A 132 -36.14 8.39 11.54
C ASP A 132 -36.14 8.30 10.00
N VAL A 133 -35.54 7.22 9.52
CA VAL A 133 -35.42 6.96 8.08
C VAL A 133 -36.79 6.70 7.46
N GLU A 134 -37.75 6.14 8.21
CA GLU A 134 -39.10 5.90 7.72
C GLU A 134 -39.88 7.20 7.51
N ALA A 135 -39.81 8.12 8.47
CA ALA A 135 -40.40 9.44 8.31
C ALA A 135 -39.78 10.18 7.10
N LEU A 136 -38.50 10.08 6.91
CA LEU A 136 -37.81 10.68 5.77
C LEU A 136 -38.23 10.06 4.44
N ILE A 137 -38.41 8.74 4.39
CA ILE A 137 -38.94 8.04 3.21
C ILE A 137 -40.40 8.44 2.91
N ALA A 138 -41.21 8.51 3.94
CA ALA A 138 -42.65 8.87 3.79
C ALA A 138 -42.85 10.30 3.30
N THR A 139 -41.94 11.22 3.61
CA THR A 139 -42.01 12.64 3.22
C THR A 139 -41.30 12.96 1.92
N ALA A 140 -40.56 12.01 1.31
CA ALA A 140 -39.83 12.23 0.08
C ALA A 140 -40.70 12.75 -1.07
N ARG A 141 -40.17 13.70 -1.83
CA ARG A 141 -40.88 14.37 -2.94
C ARG A 141 -40.01 14.43 -4.19
N ILE A 142 -40.66 14.62 -5.34
CA ILE A 142 -39.96 14.91 -6.59
C ILE A 142 -39.38 16.32 -6.49
N PRO A 143 -38.09 16.51 -6.76
CA PRO A 143 -37.41 17.80 -6.62
C PRO A 143 -37.89 18.83 -7.64
N THR A 144 -37.69 20.11 -7.34
CA THR A 144 -37.90 21.19 -8.30
C THR A 144 -36.95 21.06 -9.51
N PRO A 145 -37.40 21.39 -10.74
CA PRO A 145 -36.55 21.33 -11.93
C PRO A 145 -35.30 22.20 -11.78
N VAL A 146 -34.15 21.66 -12.18
CA VAL A 146 -32.84 22.35 -12.14
C VAL A 146 -32.35 22.58 -13.57
N PRO A 147 -31.56 23.66 -13.86
CA PRO A 147 -30.96 23.88 -15.15
C PRO A 147 -30.09 22.71 -15.60
N GLY A 148 -30.09 22.39 -16.90
CA GLY A 148 -29.36 21.22 -17.43
C GLY A 148 -27.94 21.49 -17.87
N ASP A 149 -27.55 22.75 -18.08
CA ASP A 149 -26.18 23.12 -18.53
C ASP A 149 -25.30 23.53 -17.36
N GLN A 150 -23.99 23.28 -17.49
CA GLN A 150 -23.03 23.44 -16.41
C GLN A 150 -22.88 24.87 -15.90
N GLN A 151 -22.95 25.88 -16.80
CA GLN A 151 -22.86 27.28 -16.40
C GLN A 151 -24.08 27.73 -15.58
N SER A 152 -25.26 27.28 -15.97
CA SER A 152 -26.51 27.56 -15.23
C SER A 152 -26.56 26.82 -13.88
N ILE A 153 -25.95 25.61 -13.77
CA ILE A 153 -25.79 24.89 -12.50
C ILE A 153 -24.88 25.68 -11.53
N GLU A 154 -23.77 26.22 -12.01
CA GLU A 154 -22.88 27.04 -11.18
C GLU A 154 -23.58 28.31 -10.66
N GLN A 155 -24.34 28.97 -11.54
CA GLN A 155 -25.12 30.15 -11.18
C GLN A 155 -26.23 29.82 -10.19
N TRP A 156 -27.00 28.76 -10.46
CA TRP A 156 -28.01 28.22 -9.56
C TRP A 156 -27.43 27.86 -8.18
N SER A 157 -26.26 27.23 -8.13
CA SER A 157 -25.59 26.87 -6.87
C SER A 157 -25.17 28.09 -6.05
N SER A 158 -24.70 29.14 -6.72
CA SER A 158 -24.34 30.42 -6.10
C SER A 158 -25.57 31.13 -5.53
N ASP A 159 -26.66 31.17 -6.29
CA ASP A 159 -27.94 31.79 -5.87
C ASP A 159 -28.57 31.01 -4.70
N LEU A 160 -28.51 29.68 -4.76
CA LEU A 160 -28.99 28.81 -3.69
C LEU A 160 -28.20 29.04 -2.40
N LEU A 161 -26.87 29.13 -2.51
CA LEU A 161 -26.01 29.43 -1.36
C LEU A 161 -26.34 30.79 -0.76
N ALA A 162 -26.51 31.81 -1.59
CA ALA A 162 -26.86 33.16 -1.14
C ALA A 162 -28.22 33.21 -0.42
N LYS A 163 -29.20 32.43 -0.87
CA LYS A 163 -30.53 32.35 -0.27
C LYS A 163 -30.59 31.52 1.02
N THR A 164 -29.77 30.47 1.10
CA THR A 164 -29.86 29.45 2.17
C THR A 164 -28.81 29.60 3.25
N SER A 165 -27.78 30.45 3.06
CA SER A 165 -26.74 30.66 4.06
C SER A 165 -26.77 32.07 4.65
N LEU A 166 -26.77 32.14 5.97
CA LEU A 166 -26.59 33.40 6.71
C LEU A 166 -25.15 33.53 7.19
N PRO A 167 -24.51 34.69 6.99
CA PRO A 167 -23.18 34.93 7.57
C PRO A 167 -23.29 35.07 9.08
N VAL A 168 -22.75 34.10 9.79
CA VAL A 168 -22.59 34.14 11.25
C VAL A 168 -21.13 34.42 11.56
N ARG A 169 -20.85 35.43 12.39
CA ARG A 169 -19.50 35.82 12.83
C ARG A 169 -19.30 35.59 14.32
N PRO A 170 -19.34 34.37 14.84
CA PRO A 170 -19.01 34.12 16.22
C PRO A 170 -17.52 34.43 16.44
N GLU A 171 -17.21 35.04 17.59
CA GLU A 171 -15.84 35.41 17.96
C GLU A 171 -14.89 34.18 17.99
N GLN A 172 -15.46 33.02 18.31
CA GLN A 172 -14.78 31.72 18.26
C GLN A 172 -14.32 31.33 16.84
N ALA A 173 -15.13 31.58 15.81
CA ALA A 173 -14.76 31.32 14.42
C ALA A 173 -13.59 32.20 13.96
N ARG A 174 -13.56 33.49 14.40
CA ARG A 174 -12.45 34.39 14.10
C ARG A 174 -11.15 33.95 14.80
N ARG A 175 -11.21 33.48 16.05
CA ARG A 175 -10.03 32.98 16.77
C ARG A 175 -9.50 31.70 16.13
N ARG A 176 -10.37 30.78 15.76
CA ARG A 176 -10.01 29.54 15.07
C ARG A 176 -9.37 29.81 13.71
N ARG A 177 -9.97 30.65 12.88
CA ARG A 177 -9.43 31.04 11.59
C ARG A 177 -8.05 31.68 11.70
N ARG A 178 -7.83 32.58 12.68
CA ARG A 178 -6.49 33.17 12.94
C ARG A 178 -5.47 32.13 13.38
N ARG A 179 -5.87 31.10 14.12
CA ARG A 179 -5.00 29.99 14.50
C ARG A 179 -4.62 29.15 13.30
N ASP A 180 -5.61 28.78 12.50
CA ASP A 180 -5.40 27.97 11.30
C ASP A 180 -4.52 28.71 10.28
N ASP A 181 -4.74 30.01 10.05
CA ASP A 181 -3.92 30.87 9.20
C ASP A 181 -2.44 30.97 9.69
N ARG A 182 -2.22 30.96 11.02
CA ARG A 182 -0.86 30.95 11.58
C ARG A 182 -0.17 29.61 11.37
N LEU A 183 -0.87 28.51 11.58
CA LEU A 183 -0.36 27.16 11.35
C LEU A 183 -0.07 26.95 9.85
N ASP A 184 -0.98 27.36 8.98
CA ASP A 184 -0.82 27.24 7.54
C ASP A 184 0.37 28.06 7.02
N ARG A 185 0.66 29.22 7.61
CA ARG A 185 1.84 30.01 7.25
C ARG A 185 3.15 29.26 7.42
N VAL A 186 3.23 28.36 8.42
CA VAL A 186 4.42 27.53 8.67
C VAL A 186 4.36 26.23 7.87
N LEU A 187 3.22 25.53 7.90
CA LEU A 187 3.05 24.20 7.30
C LEU A 187 3.03 24.23 5.78
N VAL A 188 2.54 25.32 5.18
CA VAL A 188 2.49 25.51 3.72
C VAL A 188 3.72 26.25 3.17
N HIS A 189 4.61 26.72 4.06
CA HIS A 189 5.84 27.38 3.64
C HIS A 189 6.76 26.41 2.88
N PRO A 190 7.32 26.80 1.72
CA PRO A 190 8.06 25.88 0.85
C PRO A 190 9.27 25.21 1.53
N ILE A 191 9.99 25.92 2.41
CA ILE A 191 11.15 25.35 3.11
C ILE A 191 10.74 24.79 4.47
N ALA A 192 10.10 25.61 5.33
CA ALA A 192 9.73 25.18 6.68
C ALA A 192 8.73 24.02 6.67
N GLY A 193 7.73 24.06 5.76
CA GLY A 193 6.77 22.99 5.59
C GLY A 193 7.43 21.70 5.11
N SER A 194 8.39 21.78 4.17
CA SER A 194 9.15 20.59 3.71
C SER A 194 10.02 19.99 4.81
N LEU A 195 10.69 20.81 5.63
CA LEU A 195 11.50 20.33 6.75
C LEU A 195 10.64 19.70 7.84
N LEU A 196 9.52 20.35 8.18
CA LEU A 196 8.59 19.80 9.18
C LEU A 196 7.95 18.50 8.69
N PHE A 197 7.66 18.43 7.38
CA PHE A 197 7.20 17.21 6.76
C PHE A 197 8.25 16.09 6.87
N LEU A 198 9.50 16.35 6.51
CA LEU A 198 10.58 15.38 6.63
C LEU A 198 10.73 14.89 8.09
N LEU A 199 10.67 15.81 9.05
CA LEU A 199 10.72 15.47 10.47
C LEU A 199 9.53 14.59 10.88
N ALA A 200 8.31 14.93 10.48
CA ALA A 200 7.11 14.13 10.76
C ALA A 200 7.23 12.72 10.18
N MET A 201 7.82 12.58 8.98
CA MET A 201 8.07 11.28 8.35
C MET A 201 9.12 10.47 9.09
N ILE A 202 10.24 11.08 9.49
CA ILE A 202 11.26 10.39 10.28
C ILE A 202 10.67 9.88 11.60
N ILE A 203 9.87 10.70 12.29
CA ILE A 203 9.20 10.29 13.52
C ILE A 203 8.21 9.15 13.24
N MET A 204 7.39 9.27 12.21
CA MET A 204 6.38 8.27 11.86
C MET A 204 7.03 6.92 11.52
N PHE A 205 7.97 6.89 10.57
CA PHE A 205 8.63 5.64 10.16
C PHE A 205 9.52 5.07 11.27
N GLY A 206 10.22 5.92 12.00
CA GLY A 206 11.01 5.50 13.17
C GLY A 206 10.14 4.88 14.25
N SER A 207 8.97 5.48 14.53
CA SER A 207 7.99 4.93 15.48
C SER A 207 7.43 3.58 15.01
N VAL A 208 7.08 3.46 13.73
CA VAL A 208 6.59 2.19 13.15
C VAL A 208 7.64 1.10 13.30
N TYR A 209 8.88 1.40 12.96
CA TYR A 209 9.97 0.42 13.05
C TYR A 209 10.23 -0.02 14.51
N TRP A 210 10.35 0.93 15.41
CA TRP A 210 10.69 0.64 16.82
C TRP A 210 9.56 -0.04 17.60
N LEU A 211 8.32 0.43 17.43
CA LEU A 211 7.16 -0.14 18.15
C LEU A 211 6.70 -1.49 17.57
N ALA A 212 6.92 -1.75 16.29
CA ALA A 212 6.51 -3.00 15.69
C ALA A 212 7.45 -4.17 16.01
N GLN A 213 8.70 -3.93 16.37
CA GLN A 213 9.68 -4.98 16.63
C GLN A 213 9.21 -5.99 17.67
N VAL A 214 8.78 -5.51 18.84
CA VAL A 214 8.37 -6.40 19.95
C VAL A 214 7.21 -7.34 19.57
N PRO A 215 6.07 -6.86 19.02
CA PRO A 215 5.02 -7.77 18.60
C PRO A 215 5.42 -8.64 17.39
N MET A 216 6.32 -8.20 16.53
CA MET A 216 6.85 -9.04 15.44
C MET A 216 7.66 -10.21 15.99
N GLU A 217 8.56 -9.98 16.94
CA GLU A 217 9.34 -11.02 17.63
C GLU A 217 8.44 -12.02 18.38
N TRP A 218 7.39 -11.56 19.04
CA TRP A 218 6.43 -12.46 19.71
C TRP A 218 5.72 -13.39 18.72
N ILE A 219 5.34 -12.87 17.55
CA ILE A 219 4.69 -13.66 16.51
C ILE A 219 5.67 -14.68 15.96
N ASP A 220 6.91 -14.25 15.67
CA ASP A 220 7.95 -15.13 15.13
C ASP A 220 8.28 -16.29 16.09
N VAL A 221 8.51 -16.00 17.38
CA VAL A 221 8.72 -17.01 18.42
C VAL A 221 7.51 -17.93 18.54
N ALA A 222 6.28 -17.40 18.50
CA ALA A 222 5.08 -18.22 18.62
C ALA A 222 4.94 -19.21 17.46
N PHE A 223 5.17 -18.79 16.22
CA PHE A 223 5.16 -19.68 15.06
C PHE A 223 6.36 -20.62 15.05
N GLY A 224 7.54 -20.17 15.49
CA GLY A 224 8.73 -21.01 15.68
C GLY A 224 8.46 -22.16 16.65
N THR A 225 7.90 -21.89 17.83
CA THR A 225 7.53 -22.94 18.81
C THR A 225 6.49 -23.92 18.28
N VAL A 226 5.52 -23.46 17.47
CA VAL A 226 4.56 -24.34 16.80
C VAL A 226 5.28 -25.23 15.77
N GLY A 227 6.21 -24.67 15.00
CA GLY A 227 7.05 -25.41 14.05
C GLY A 227 7.88 -26.48 14.72
N GLU A 228 8.55 -26.16 15.83
CA GLU A 228 9.33 -27.11 16.63
C GLU A 228 8.45 -28.22 17.23
N TRP A 229 7.27 -27.87 17.76
CA TRP A 229 6.33 -28.84 18.29
C TRP A 229 5.90 -29.86 17.24
N ILE A 230 5.61 -29.41 16.01
CA ILE A 230 5.27 -30.30 14.90
C ILE A 230 6.49 -31.14 14.50
N SER A 231 7.66 -30.53 14.44
CA SER A 231 8.92 -31.21 14.07
C SER A 231 9.28 -32.32 15.05
N THR A 232 8.98 -32.14 16.34
CA THR A 232 9.22 -33.17 17.38
C THR A 232 8.10 -34.22 17.47
N SER A 233 6.89 -33.89 17.01
CA SER A 233 5.72 -34.78 17.08
C SER A 233 5.55 -35.66 15.86
N MET A 234 6.21 -35.35 14.74
CA MET A 234 6.08 -36.07 13.47
C MET A 234 7.42 -36.64 13.03
N GLU A 235 7.40 -37.84 12.45
CA GLU A 235 8.57 -38.44 11.80
C GLU A 235 9.04 -37.63 10.59
N ASP A 236 10.33 -37.71 10.29
CA ASP A 236 10.93 -37.04 9.14
C ASP A 236 10.27 -37.53 7.84
N GLY A 237 9.70 -36.60 7.08
CA GLY A 237 9.02 -36.91 5.85
C GLY A 237 8.48 -35.70 5.11
N PRO A 238 7.99 -35.91 3.87
CA PRO A 238 7.48 -34.84 3.03
C PRO A 238 6.32 -34.06 3.66
N LEU A 239 5.48 -34.72 4.45
CA LEU A 239 4.34 -34.09 5.11
C LEU A 239 4.78 -33.12 6.22
N ARG A 240 5.81 -33.50 7.00
CA ARG A 240 6.42 -32.63 8.02
C ARG A 240 7.02 -31.38 7.35
N GLY A 241 7.82 -31.54 6.29
CA GLY A 241 8.39 -30.41 5.56
C GLY A 241 7.29 -29.49 4.96
N LEU A 242 6.23 -30.06 4.39
CA LEU A 242 5.11 -29.26 3.91
C LEU A 242 4.45 -28.42 5.03
N LEU A 243 4.20 -29.04 6.18
CA LEU A 243 3.54 -28.36 7.29
C LEU A 243 4.45 -27.30 7.92
N VAL A 244 5.71 -27.61 8.18
CA VAL A 244 6.64 -26.70 8.87
C VAL A 244 7.12 -25.61 7.94
N ASP A 245 7.74 -25.98 6.82
CA ASP A 245 8.39 -25.02 5.93
C ASP A 245 7.39 -24.36 4.96
N GLY A 246 6.43 -25.12 4.44
CA GLY A 246 5.45 -24.61 3.48
C GLY A 246 4.33 -23.82 4.15
N VAL A 247 3.61 -24.43 5.09
CA VAL A 247 2.38 -23.84 5.67
C VAL A 247 2.71 -22.89 6.82
N ILE A 248 3.42 -23.37 7.85
CA ILE A 248 3.75 -22.54 9.02
C ILE A 248 4.69 -21.43 8.63
N GLY A 249 5.75 -21.72 7.86
CA GLY A 249 6.67 -20.70 7.34
C GLY A 249 5.96 -19.65 6.50
N GLY A 250 5.00 -20.04 5.64
CA GLY A 250 4.20 -19.11 4.84
C GLY A 250 3.23 -18.24 5.68
N ILE A 251 2.59 -18.82 6.69
CA ILE A 251 1.71 -18.09 7.62
C ILE A 251 2.53 -17.15 8.50
N SER A 252 3.62 -17.63 9.09
CA SER A 252 4.53 -16.84 9.93
C SER A 252 5.05 -15.63 9.15
N GLY A 253 5.62 -15.85 7.96
CA GLY A 253 6.12 -14.79 7.11
C GLY A 253 5.09 -13.70 6.74
N THR A 254 3.80 -14.07 6.73
CA THR A 254 2.73 -13.07 6.52
C THR A 254 2.32 -12.36 7.81
N MET A 255 2.22 -13.11 8.91
CA MET A 255 1.72 -12.62 10.20
C MET A 255 2.74 -11.72 10.91
N VAL A 256 4.03 -11.98 10.74
CA VAL A 256 5.10 -11.17 11.33
C VAL A 256 5.00 -9.69 10.89
N PHE A 257 4.57 -9.41 9.65
CA PHE A 257 4.42 -8.02 9.18
C PHE A 257 3.10 -7.35 9.57
N LEU A 258 2.13 -8.11 10.08
CA LEU A 258 0.80 -7.56 10.43
C LEU A 258 0.87 -6.42 11.46
N PRO A 259 1.64 -6.51 12.57
CA PRO A 259 1.76 -5.42 13.53
C PRO A 259 2.31 -4.13 12.91
N GLN A 260 3.31 -4.25 12.05
CA GLN A 260 3.90 -3.11 11.35
C GLN A 260 2.89 -2.42 10.43
N ILE A 261 2.11 -3.20 9.71
CA ILE A 261 1.06 -2.71 8.81
C ILE A 261 -0.06 -2.01 9.61
N LEU A 262 -0.51 -2.62 10.70
CA LEU A 262 -1.53 -2.05 11.58
C LEU A 262 -1.08 -0.70 12.16
N LEU A 263 0.14 -0.64 12.68
CA LEU A 263 0.70 0.57 13.27
C LEU A 263 0.88 1.68 12.22
N LEU A 264 1.33 1.31 11.02
CA LEU A 264 1.45 2.25 9.92
C LEU A 264 0.10 2.88 9.54
N PHE A 265 -0.92 2.05 9.30
CA PHE A 265 -2.25 2.57 8.95
C PHE A 265 -2.87 3.39 10.07
N PHE A 266 -2.61 3.01 11.31
CA PHE A 266 -3.03 3.77 12.47
C PHE A 266 -2.42 5.18 12.48
N LEU A 267 -1.10 5.29 12.31
CA LEU A 267 -0.41 6.58 12.30
C LEU A 267 -0.76 7.44 11.08
N ILE A 268 -0.87 6.82 9.88
CA ILE A 268 -1.32 7.54 8.68
C ILE A 268 -2.74 8.08 8.88
N SER A 269 -3.65 7.28 9.43
CA SER A 269 -5.03 7.70 9.70
C SER A 269 -5.10 8.85 10.71
N LEU A 270 -4.26 8.82 11.76
CA LEU A 270 -4.14 9.94 12.70
C LEU A 270 -3.68 11.22 12.00
N LEU A 271 -2.63 11.15 11.17
CA LEU A 271 -2.11 12.29 10.41
C LEU A 271 -3.15 12.83 9.40
N GLU A 272 -3.87 11.95 8.74
CA GLU A 272 -4.92 12.30 7.78
C GLU A 272 -6.07 13.04 8.45
N GLU A 273 -6.56 12.55 9.59
CA GLU A 273 -7.65 13.17 10.33
C GLU A 273 -7.29 14.56 10.87
N THR A 274 -6.02 14.83 11.18
CA THR A 274 -5.57 16.18 11.59
C THR A 274 -5.71 17.22 10.49
N GLY A 275 -5.83 16.81 9.21
CA GLY A 275 -5.78 17.68 8.04
C GLY A 275 -4.35 18.06 7.60
N TYR A 276 -3.32 17.47 8.23
CA TYR A 276 -1.92 17.72 7.89
C TYR A 276 -1.57 17.22 6.49
N MET A 277 -2.08 16.03 6.11
CA MET A 277 -1.75 15.40 4.82
C MET A 277 -2.16 16.26 3.61
N ALA A 278 -3.25 17.02 3.70
CA ALA A 278 -3.65 17.95 2.63
C ALA A 278 -2.62 19.09 2.44
N ARG A 279 -2.05 19.61 3.54
CA ARG A 279 -1.00 20.64 3.50
C ARG A 279 0.30 20.08 2.94
N ALA A 280 0.66 18.89 3.35
CA ALA A 280 1.82 18.18 2.81
C ALA A 280 1.68 17.95 1.29
N ALA A 281 0.50 17.52 0.82
CA ALA A 281 0.21 17.37 -0.60
C ALA A 281 0.30 18.71 -1.36
N PHE A 282 -0.15 19.81 -0.77
CA PHE A 282 -0.03 21.14 -1.37
C PHE A 282 1.44 21.58 -1.54
N VAL A 283 2.27 21.35 -0.53
CA VAL A 283 3.71 21.65 -0.60
C VAL A 283 4.39 20.76 -1.65
N ALA A 284 4.03 19.49 -1.69
CA ALA A 284 4.61 18.50 -2.61
C ALA A 284 4.21 18.72 -4.08
N ASP A 285 3.06 19.36 -4.37
CA ASP A 285 2.61 19.67 -5.73
C ASP A 285 3.66 20.43 -6.51
N ARG A 286 4.36 21.36 -5.86
CA ARG A 286 5.44 22.13 -6.47
C ARG A 286 6.59 21.25 -6.97
N TRP A 287 6.90 20.16 -6.27
CA TRP A 287 7.99 19.26 -6.60
C TRP A 287 7.58 18.15 -7.56
N LEU A 288 6.32 17.70 -7.51
CA LEU A 288 5.83 16.59 -8.32
C LEU A 288 5.29 17.03 -9.68
N ARG A 289 4.71 18.22 -9.75
CA ARG A 289 4.06 18.75 -10.97
C ARG A 289 4.97 18.85 -12.18
N PRO A 290 6.27 19.25 -12.10
CA PRO A 290 7.18 19.25 -13.25
C PRO A 290 7.35 17.87 -13.90
N PHE A 291 7.13 16.80 -13.13
CA PHE A 291 7.21 15.41 -13.59
C PHE A 291 5.85 14.82 -13.99
N GLY A 292 4.82 15.66 -14.04
CA GLY A 292 3.48 15.27 -14.47
C GLY A 292 2.67 14.50 -13.42
N LEU A 293 3.07 14.58 -12.14
CA LEU A 293 2.30 14.03 -11.02
C LEU A 293 1.60 15.15 -10.26
N PRO A 294 0.30 15.01 -9.91
CA PRO A 294 -0.38 15.99 -9.08
C PRO A 294 0.09 15.89 -7.62
N GLY A 295 -0.05 16.98 -6.87
CA GLY A 295 0.28 16.97 -5.43
C GLY A 295 -0.46 15.90 -4.63
N GLN A 296 -1.65 15.51 -5.06
CA GLN A 296 -2.41 14.40 -4.46
C GLN A 296 -1.69 13.04 -4.58
N ALA A 297 -0.80 12.86 -5.58
CA ALA A 297 0.03 11.66 -5.71
C ALA A 297 1.02 11.50 -4.55
N PHE A 298 1.29 12.59 -3.84
CA PHE A 298 2.23 12.59 -2.73
C PHE A 298 1.86 11.61 -1.61
N VAL A 299 0.59 11.57 -1.21
CA VAL A 299 0.10 10.65 -0.15
C VAL A 299 0.26 9.18 -0.55
N PRO A 300 -0.19 8.73 -1.74
CA PRO A 300 0.10 7.41 -2.28
C PRO A 300 1.58 7.07 -2.33
N LEU A 301 2.41 7.97 -2.86
CA LEU A 301 3.85 7.74 -2.96
C LEU A 301 4.50 7.62 -1.58
N LEU A 302 4.13 8.49 -0.65
CA LEU A 302 4.60 8.40 0.72
C LEU A 302 4.24 7.07 1.40
N SER A 303 2.97 6.67 1.30
CA SER A 303 2.49 5.39 1.84
C SER A 303 3.25 4.21 1.24
N SER A 304 3.71 4.34 -0.01
CA SER A 304 4.48 3.30 -0.71
C SER A 304 5.87 3.06 -0.12
N HIS A 305 6.45 4.03 0.61
CA HIS A 305 7.69 3.80 1.36
C HIS A 305 7.54 2.79 2.49
N ALA A 306 6.34 2.63 3.03
CA ALA A 306 6.09 1.57 3.98
C ALA A 306 5.67 0.28 3.27
N CYS A 307 4.68 0.37 2.37
CA CYS A 307 4.22 -0.74 1.55
C CYS A 307 3.54 -0.21 0.28
N ALA A 308 3.86 -0.81 -0.88
CA ALA A 308 3.29 -0.40 -2.16
C ALA A 308 1.77 -0.65 -2.24
N ILE A 309 1.25 -1.70 -1.58
CA ILE A 309 -0.17 -2.05 -1.61
C ILE A 309 -1.05 -0.90 -1.09
N PRO A 310 -0.87 -0.40 0.17
CA PRO A 310 -1.63 0.76 0.63
C PRO A 310 -1.38 2.01 -0.21
N GLY A 311 -0.15 2.21 -0.68
CA GLY A 311 0.16 3.31 -1.58
C GLY A 311 -0.71 3.28 -2.85
N ILE A 312 -0.83 2.14 -3.51
CA ILE A 312 -1.68 1.97 -4.69
C ILE A 312 -3.16 2.17 -4.34
N LEU A 313 -3.63 1.63 -3.22
CA LEU A 313 -5.01 1.83 -2.77
C LEU A 313 -5.34 3.30 -2.48
N CYS A 314 -4.38 4.07 -1.95
CA CYS A 314 -4.54 5.51 -1.71
C CYS A 314 -4.63 6.32 -3.02
N THR A 315 -4.21 5.77 -4.17
CA THR A 315 -4.35 6.49 -5.47
C THR A 315 -5.80 6.73 -5.87
N ARG A 316 -6.76 6.07 -5.24
CA ARG A 316 -8.20 6.33 -5.42
C ARG A 316 -8.58 7.79 -5.09
N LEU A 317 -7.76 8.49 -4.29
CA LEU A 317 -7.93 9.91 -3.99
C LEU A 317 -7.60 10.83 -5.19
N ILE A 318 -6.97 10.32 -6.25
CA ILE A 318 -6.61 11.07 -7.44
C ILE A 318 -7.78 11.00 -8.43
N PRO A 319 -8.46 12.12 -8.72
CA PRO A 319 -9.65 12.13 -9.58
C PRO A 319 -9.35 11.80 -11.04
N ASP A 320 -8.22 12.30 -11.56
CA ASP A 320 -7.84 12.05 -12.94
C ASP A 320 -7.27 10.63 -13.11
N ARG A 321 -7.86 9.85 -14.02
CA ARG A 321 -7.47 8.47 -14.29
C ARG A 321 -6.03 8.34 -14.77
N ARG A 322 -5.53 9.31 -15.57
CA ARG A 322 -4.17 9.28 -16.12
C ARG A 322 -3.16 9.52 -15.02
N ASP A 323 -3.41 10.52 -14.17
CA ASP A 323 -2.58 10.84 -13.02
C ASP A 323 -2.58 9.70 -12.02
N ARG A 324 -3.73 9.05 -11.81
CA ARG A 324 -3.87 7.86 -10.97
C ARG A 324 -3.06 6.69 -11.51
N LEU A 325 -3.18 6.37 -12.80
CA LEU A 325 -2.42 5.30 -13.44
C LEU A 325 -0.91 5.58 -13.41
N ALA A 326 -0.48 6.80 -13.69
CA ALA A 326 0.92 7.19 -13.59
C ALA A 326 1.46 6.96 -12.17
N THR A 327 0.69 7.36 -11.15
CA THR A 327 1.07 7.15 -9.74
C THR A 327 1.12 5.67 -9.37
N ILE A 328 0.15 4.85 -9.80
CA ILE A 328 0.12 3.39 -9.58
C ILE A 328 1.38 2.76 -10.18
N LEU A 329 1.73 3.10 -11.41
CA LEU A 329 2.86 2.50 -12.13
C LEU A 329 4.21 2.77 -11.47
N VAL A 330 4.38 3.92 -10.82
CA VAL A 330 5.67 4.31 -10.24
C VAL A 330 5.76 4.08 -8.72
N ALA A 331 4.63 3.90 -8.04
CA ALA A 331 4.58 3.72 -6.60
C ALA A 331 5.50 2.60 -6.07
N PRO A 332 5.62 1.41 -6.69
CA PRO A 332 6.47 0.36 -6.17
C PRO A 332 7.99 0.55 -6.37
N PHE A 333 8.44 1.60 -7.10
CA PHE A 333 9.86 1.97 -7.12
C PHE A 333 10.34 2.47 -5.76
N LEU A 334 9.42 3.05 -4.97
CA LEU A 334 9.75 3.53 -3.64
C LEU A 334 10.10 2.37 -2.71
N SER A 335 11.19 2.55 -1.97
CA SER A 335 11.71 1.50 -1.09
C SER A 335 10.80 1.25 0.09
N CYS A 336 10.26 0.04 0.19
CA CYS A 336 9.43 -0.38 1.33
C CYS A 336 10.27 -1.07 2.43
N SER A 337 9.68 -1.25 3.60
CA SER A 337 10.34 -1.89 4.75
C SER A 337 10.82 -3.33 4.48
N ALA A 338 10.12 -4.10 3.64
CA ALA A 338 10.52 -5.46 3.27
C ALA A 338 11.83 -5.53 2.45
N ARG A 339 12.33 -4.41 1.95
CA ARG A 339 13.65 -4.33 1.29
C ARG A 339 14.82 -4.19 2.27
N LEU A 340 14.55 -3.78 3.52
CA LEU A 340 15.58 -3.50 4.51
C LEU A 340 16.54 -4.66 4.76
N PRO A 341 16.10 -5.92 4.95
CA PRO A 341 16.99 -7.04 5.16
C PRO A 341 18.00 -7.21 4.01
N VAL A 342 17.54 -7.06 2.76
CA VAL A 342 18.41 -7.13 1.58
C VAL A 342 19.40 -5.97 1.54
N TYR A 343 18.97 -4.75 1.89
CA TYR A 343 19.85 -3.59 1.95
C TYR A 343 20.92 -3.77 3.01
N ILE A 344 20.56 -4.23 4.21
CA ILE A 344 21.50 -4.49 5.31
C ILE A 344 22.54 -5.52 4.88
N LEU A 345 22.11 -6.63 4.26
CA LEU A 345 23.01 -7.66 3.75
C LEU A 345 23.99 -7.09 2.70
N MET A 346 23.46 -6.44 1.66
CA MET A 346 24.28 -5.95 0.55
C MET A 346 25.21 -4.80 0.97
N VAL A 347 24.72 -3.87 1.79
CA VAL A 347 25.53 -2.77 2.34
C VAL A 347 26.58 -3.30 3.29
N GLY A 348 26.27 -4.32 4.10
CA GLY A 348 27.23 -5.00 4.97
C GLY A 348 28.38 -5.66 4.19
N ILE A 349 28.11 -6.12 2.97
CA ILE A 349 29.14 -6.66 2.05
C ILE A 349 29.95 -5.54 1.41
N LEU A 350 29.29 -4.45 0.97
CA LEU A 350 29.93 -3.34 0.26
C LEU A 350 30.80 -2.46 1.16
N ALA A 351 30.38 -2.21 2.39
CA ALA A 351 31.04 -1.27 3.30
C ALA A 351 31.22 -1.84 4.72
N PRO A 352 31.94 -2.95 4.90
CA PRO A 352 32.06 -3.63 6.19
C PRO A 352 32.80 -2.86 7.26
N ALA A 353 33.75 -2.04 6.87
CA ALA A 353 34.67 -1.38 7.80
C ALA A 353 34.32 0.08 8.10
N ASN A 354 33.39 0.69 7.35
CA ASN A 354 33.13 2.12 7.47
C ASN A 354 31.61 2.42 7.60
N PRO A 355 31.12 2.64 8.83
CA PRO A 355 29.70 2.87 9.08
C PRO A 355 29.16 4.14 8.41
N LEU A 356 29.99 5.16 8.17
CA LEU A 356 29.56 6.36 7.45
C LEU A 356 29.27 6.05 5.97
N VAL A 357 30.15 5.27 5.33
CA VAL A 357 29.94 4.84 3.94
C VAL A 357 28.69 3.96 3.84
N ALA A 358 28.53 3.02 4.78
CA ALA A 358 27.34 2.19 4.86
C ALA A 358 26.05 3.03 4.98
N GLY A 359 26.05 4.04 5.85
CA GLY A 359 24.95 4.97 6.00
C GLY A 359 24.67 5.78 4.72
N CYS A 360 25.70 6.28 4.05
CA CYS A 360 25.56 7.00 2.77
C CYS A 360 24.98 6.10 1.66
N VAL A 361 25.45 4.86 1.53
CA VAL A 361 24.92 3.89 0.56
C VAL A 361 23.45 3.60 0.88
N PHE A 362 23.11 3.40 2.14
CA PHE A 362 21.74 3.14 2.58
C PHE A 362 20.79 4.29 2.22
N VAL A 363 21.18 5.54 2.50
CA VAL A 363 20.41 6.74 2.09
C VAL A 363 20.34 6.83 0.56
N GLY A 364 21.44 6.50 -0.13
CA GLY A 364 21.49 6.44 -1.59
C GLY A 364 20.47 5.47 -2.19
N CYS A 365 20.20 4.33 -1.52
CA CYS A 365 19.17 3.38 -1.97
C CYS A 365 17.77 4.01 -2.02
N TYR A 366 17.40 4.78 -1.00
CA TYR A 366 16.11 5.48 -0.97
C TYR A 366 16.02 6.59 -2.00
N LEU A 367 17.09 7.38 -2.13
CA LEU A 367 17.16 8.45 -3.12
C LEU A 367 17.09 7.92 -4.55
N LEU A 368 17.80 6.83 -4.85
CA LEU A 368 17.77 6.20 -6.17
C LEU A 368 16.34 5.75 -6.53
N GLY A 369 15.66 5.07 -5.61
CA GLY A 369 14.27 4.65 -5.80
C GLY A 369 13.34 5.83 -6.09
N ALA A 370 13.47 6.92 -5.32
CA ALA A 370 12.66 8.13 -5.51
C ALA A 370 12.97 8.83 -6.85
N VAL A 371 14.24 8.98 -7.22
CA VAL A 371 14.66 9.60 -8.49
C VAL A 371 14.13 8.80 -9.68
N VAL A 372 14.29 7.47 -9.65
CA VAL A 372 13.79 6.61 -10.73
C VAL A 372 12.27 6.61 -10.79
N ALA A 373 11.57 6.63 -9.65
CA ALA A 373 10.11 6.74 -9.60
C ALA A 373 9.62 8.02 -10.29
N VAL A 374 10.19 9.17 -9.92
CA VAL A 374 9.83 10.48 -10.48
C VAL A 374 10.21 10.57 -11.96
N GLY A 375 11.40 10.09 -12.33
CA GLY A 375 11.85 10.04 -13.73
C GLY A 375 10.95 9.14 -14.59
N SER A 376 10.57 7.96 -14.08
CA SER A 376 9.63 7.06 -14.74
C SER A 376 8.25 7.67 -14.89
N ALA A 377 7.76 8.40 -13.87
CA ALA A 377 6.49 9.13 -13.95
C ALA A 377 6.50 10.15 -15.10
N GLY A 378 7.56 10.97 -15.19
CA GLY A 378 7.72 11.94 -16.27
C GLY A 378 7.76 11.28 -17.66
N LEU A 379 8.42 10.12 -17.77
CA LEU A 379 8.47 9.37 -19.03
C LEU A 379 7.11 8.79 -19.40
N VAL A 380 6.43 8.13 -18.46
CA VAL A 380 5.09 7.55 -18.67
C VAL A 380 4.07 8.64 -19.03
N ARG A 381 4.13 9.80 -18.40
CA ARG A 381 3.25 10.95 -18.70
C ARG A 381 3.51 11.54 -20.08
N LYS A 382 4.76 11.55 -20.55
CA LYS A 382 5.11 12.06 -21.88
C LYS A 382 4.83 11.06 -23.01
N THR A 383 4.80 9.77 -22.73
CA THR A 383 4.69 8.71 -23.75
C THR A 383 3.32 8.02 -23.76
N LEU A 384 2.93 7.39 -22.65
CA LEU A 384 1.76 6.52 -22.56
C LEU A 384 0.49 7.26 -22.12
N LEU A 385 0.61 8.20 -21.18
CA LEU A 385 -0.51 8.88 -20.52
C LEU A 385 -0.50 10.39 -20.83
N THR A 386 -0.35 10.75 -22.10
CA THR A 386 -0.29 12.15 -22.57
C THR A 386 -1.59 12.90 -22.32
N GLY A 387 -1.48 14.19 -21.96
CA GLY A 387 -2.61 15.09 -21.78
C GLY A 387 -2.38 16.09 -20.65
N PRO A 388 -3.17 17.18 -20.59
CA PRO A 388 -3.07 18.15 -19.52
C PRO A 388 -3.49 17.53 -18.19
N SER A 389 -2.74 17.80 -17.13
CA SER A 389 -3.19 17.51 -15.77
C SER A 389 -4.17 18.59 -15.32
N LEU A 390 -5.24 18.17 -14.66
CA LEU A 390 -6.21 19.11 -14.11
C LEU A 390 -5.54 19.96 -13.01
N PRO A 391 -5.84 21.29 -12.96
CA PRO A 391 -5.35 22.11 -11.87
C PRO A 391 -5.88 21.58 -10.54
N MET A 392 -4.99 21.45 -9.57
CA MET A 392 -5.37 20.99 -8.24
C MET A 392 -6.15 22.09 -7.51
N VAL A 393 -7.46 21.93 -7.40
CA VAL A 393 -8.28 22.71 -6.48
C VAL A 393 -8.36 21.96 -5.17
N LEU A 394 -7.46 22.27 -4.24
CA LEU A 394 -7.41 21.65 -2.92
C LEU A 394 -8.02 22.60 -1.89
N GLU A 395 -9.19 22.24 -1.37
CA GLU A 395 -9.68 22.86 -0.15
C GLU A 395 -8.93 22.26 1.03
N LEU A 396 -8.21 23.11 1.76
CA LEU A 396 -7.53 22.66 2.97
C LEU A 396 -8.58 22.35 4.06
N PRO A 397 -8.67 21.09 4.53
CA PRO A 397 -9.61 20.75 5.60
C PRO A 397 -9.20 21.47 6.90
N PRO A 398 -10.16 21.77 7.78
CA PRO A 398 -9.84 22.39 9.07
C PRO A 398 -9.03 21.42 9.93
N TYR A 399 -8.16 21.99 10.79
CA TYR A 399 -7.45 21.20 11.78
C TYR A 399 -8.42 20.61 12.81
N ARG A 400 -8.30 19.31 13.04
CA ARG A 400 -9.08 18.55 14.00
C ARG A 400 -8.18 17.71 14.89
N LEU A 401 -8.63 17.45 16.12
CA LEU A 401 -8.01 16.43 16.94
C LEU A 401 -8.39 15.05 16.37
N PRO A 402 -7.42 14.17 16.12
CA PRO A 402 -7.69 12.86 15.53
C PRO A 402 -8.42 11.96 16.53
N SER A 403 -9.31 11.11 16.03
CA SER A 403 -10.01 10.09 16.80
C SER A 403 -9.19 8.81 16.84
N VAL A 404 -8.53 8.53 17.96
CA VAL A 404 -7.77 7.29 18.17
C VAL A 404 -8.62 6.04 17.88
N ARG A 405 -9.90 6.06 18.25
CA ARG A 405 -10.82 4.94 18.04
C ARG A 405 -11.13 4.70 16.56
N ASP A 406 -11.34 5.76 15.79
CA ASP A 406 -11.63 5.64 14.35
C ASP A 406 -10.37 5.23 13.59
N ALA A 407 -9.21 5.79 13.94
CA ALA A 407 -7.91 5.39 13.40
C ALA A 407 -7.60 3.91 13.66
N ALA A 408 -7.86 3.41 14.89
CA ALA A 408 -7.66 2.01 15.21
C ALA A 408 -8.61 1.08 14.40
N ARG A 409 -9.86 1.47 14.21
CA ARG A 409 -10.80 0.70 13.38
C ARG A 409 -10.35 0.63 11.93
N ILE A 410 -9.91 1.76 11.37
CA ILE A 410 -9.38 1.81 9.99
C ILE A 410 -8.15 0.92 9.87
N ALA A 411 -7.25 0.97 10.83
CA ALA A 411 -6.05 0.13 10.85
C ALA A 411 -6.41 -1.37 10.85
N ILE A 412 -7.34 -1.78 11.72
CA ILE A 412 -7.79 -3.18 11.81
C ILE A 412 -8.48 -3.61 10.50
N ASP A 413 -9.37 -2.80 9.94
CA ASP A 413 -10.04 -3.11 8.68
C ASP A 413 -9.04 -3.28 7.52
N ARG A 414 -8.00 -2.44 7.47
CA ARG A 414 -6.93 -2.52 6.47
C ARG A 414 -6.04 -3.73 6.69
N GLY A 415 -5.66 -4.02 7.94
CA GLY A 415 -4.90 -5.21 8.28
C GLY A 415 -5.64 -6.50 7.93
N TRP A 416 -6.94 -6.56 8.20
CA TRP A 416 -7.78 -7.70 7.81
C TRP A 416 -7.87 -7.87 6.29
N THR A 417 -8.03 -6.76 5.57
CA THR A 417 -8.04 -6.77 4.10
C THR A 417 -6.71 -7.25 3.53
N PHE A 418 -5.57 -6.83 4.13
CA PHE A 418 -4.25 -7.32 3.77
C PHE A 418 -4.14 -8.83 3.98
N LEU A 419 -4.51 -9.32 5.16
CA LEU A 419 -4.43 -10.74 5.50
C LEU A 419 -5.27 -11.60 4.54
N LYS A 420 -6.50 -11.17 4.24
CA LYS A 420 -7.40 -11.89 3.34
C LYS A 420 -6.90 -11.90 1.88
N ASN A 421 -6.38 -10.79 1.38
CA ASN A 421 -6.05 -10.64 -0.04
C ASN A 421 -4.59 -11.00 -0.35
N ALA A 422 -3.66 -10.61 0.51
CA ALA A 422 -2.24 -10.87 0.31
C ALA A 422 -1.78 -12.16 1.00
N GLY A 423 -2.26 -12.43 2.22
CA GLY A 423 -1.85 -13.61 2.99
C GLY A 423 -2.16 -14.92 2.29
N SER A 424 -3.34 -15.06 1.68
CA SER A 424 -3.72 -16.26 0.93
C SER A 424 -2.81 -16.50 -0.29
N VAL A 425 -2.43 -15.43 -0.98
CA VAL A 425 -1.55 -15.51 -2.15
C VAL A 425 -0.12 -15.87 -1.72
N ILE A 426 0.37 -15.24 -0.65
CA ILE A 426 1.71 -15.52 -0.12
C ILE A 426 1.79 -16.98 0.35
N LEU A 427 0.80 -17.47 1.09
CA LEU A 427 0.76 -18.86 1.54
C LEU A 427 0.81 -19.84 0.37
N LEU A 428 -0.01 -19.60 -0.67
CA LEU A 428 0.01 -20.46 -1.87
C LEU A 428 1.40 -20.47 -2.52
N ILE A 429 2.03 -19.31 -2.64
CA ILE A 429 3.36 -19.18 -3.24
C ILE A 429 4.41 -19.88 -2.38
N CYS A 430 4.36 -19.75 -1.05
CA CYS A 430 5.27 -20.44 -0.14
C CYS A 430 5.17 -21.96 -0.26
N ILE A 431 3.95 -22.51 -0.36
CA ILE A 431 3.73 -23.94 -0.59
C ILE A 431 4.33 -24.38 -1.93
N VAL A 432 4.11 -23.59 -3.00
CA VAL A 432 4.67 -23.90 -4.33
C VAL A 432 6.19 -23.82 -4.32
N LEU A 433 6.79 -22.80 -3.69
CA LEU A 433 8.23 -22.66 -3.58
C LEU A 433 8.84 -23.78 -2.72
N TRP A 434 8.19 -24.15 -1.62
CA TRP A 434 8.62 -25.30 -0.84
C TRP A 434 8.63 -26.56 -1.70
N TRP A 435 7.57 -26.83 -2.45
CA TRP A 435 7.50 -27.99 -3.35
C TRP A 435 8.62 -27.96 -4.40
N LEU A 436 8.84 -26.82 -5.04
CA LEU A 436 9.91 -26.64 -6.02
C LEU A 436 11.31 -26.85 -5.42
N SER A 437 11.52 -26.49 -4.17
CA SER A 437 12.79 -26.60 -3.47
C SER A 437 13.02 -28.02 -2.88
N ALA A 438 11.92 -28.69 -2.48
CA ALA A 438 11.99 -30.03 -1.88
C ALA A 438 12.10 -31.16 -2.93
N TYR A 439 11.69 -30.91 -4.17
CA TYR A 439 11.65 -31.97 -5.21
C TYR A 439 12.44 -31.59 -6.47
N PRO A 440 12.99 -32.63 -7.18
CA PRO A 440 13.14 -34.00 -6.73
C PRO A 440 14.15 -34.12 -5.58
N SER A 441 13.86 -35.01 -4.62
CA SER A 441 14.81 -35.29 -3.53
C SER A 441 16.03 -36.00 -4.09
N THR A 442 17.22 -35.45 -3.85
CA THR A 442 18.48 -36.10 -4.20
C THR A 442 18.94 -36.98 -3.04
N PRO A 443 19.29 -38.26 -3.28
CA PRO A 443 19.87 -39.10 -2.25
C PRO A 443 21.22 -38.50 -1.78
N GLU A 444 21.55 -38.72 -0.51
CA GLU A 444 22.84 -38.27 0.06
C GLU A 444 24.03 -38.84 -0.72
N GLY A 445 24.88 -37.93 -1.18
CA GLY A 445 26.10 -38.30 -1.88
C GLY A 445 27.11 -39.03 -0.97
N PRO A 446 28.07 -39.80 -1.55
CA PRO A 446 29.06 -40.56 -0.78
C PRO A 446 29.91 -39.65 0.12
N GLU A 447 30.14 -38.41 -0.28
CA GLU A 447 30.93 -37.43 0.49
C GLU A 447 30.19 -36.99 1.77
N ILE A 448 28.88 -36.81 1.73
CA ILE A 448 28.02 -36.47 2.87
C ILE A 448 28.02 -37.65 3.86
N GLN A 449 27.87 -38.88 3.35
CA GLN A 449 27.92 -40.08 4.18
C GLN A 449 29.29 -40.26 4.85
N ALA A 450 30.38 -40.01 4.14
CA ALA A 450 31.71 -40.03 4.70
C ALA A 450 31.90 -39.02 5.83
N LEU A 451 31.40 -37.80 5.69
CA LEU A 451 31.46 -36.78 6.74
C LEU A 451 30.62 -37.18 7.98
N ARG A 452 29.46 -37.79 7.80
CA ARG A 452 28.65 -38.30 8.91
C ARG A 452 29.34 -39.44 9.66
N VAL A 453 29.90 -40.39 8.94
CA VAL A 453 30.68 -41.49 9.54
C VAL A 453 31.91 -40.96 10.26
N ALA A 454 32.60 -39.96 9.68
CA ALA A 454 33.74 -39.32 10.34
C ALA A 454 33.30 -38.59 11.63
N ALA A 455 32.14 -37.92 11.63
CA ALA A 455 31.61 -37.26 12.80
C ALA A 455 31.26 -38.24 13.94
N GLU A 456 30.69 -39.40 13.59
CA GLU A 456 30.40 -40.47 14.57
C GLU A 456 31.67 -41.12 15.15
N ALA A 457 32.77 -41.14 14.38
CA ALA A 457 34.05 -41.70 14.80
C ALA A 457 34.89 -40.73 15.66
N HIS A 458 34.55 -39.43 15.69
CA HIS A 458 35.30 -38.44 16.47
C HIS A 458 34.83 -38.41 17.93
N SER A 459 35.82 -38.46 18.85
CA SER A 459 35.57 -38.46 20.31
C SER A 459 35.41 -37.06 20.89
N ASP A 460 35.80 -36.02 20.17
CA ASP A 460 35.58 -34.61 20.58
C ASP A 460 34.22 -34.11 20.12
N PRO A 461 33.33 -33.74 21.06
CA PRO A 461 31.99 -33.23 20.72
C PRO A 461 32.02 -31.99 19.82
N GLY A 462 33.05 -31.15 19.95
CA GLY A 462 33.19 -29.92 19.15
C GLY A 462 33.54 -30.21 17.68
N GLU A 463 34.47 -31.13 17.43
CA GLU A 463 34.84 -31.54 16.07
C GLU A 463 33.75 -32.38 15.40
N SER A 464 33.09 -33.25 16.17
CA SER A 464 31.94 -34.02 15.69
C SER A 464 30.79 -33.10 15.23
N GLN A 465 30.45 -32.08 16.02
CA GLN A 465 29.41 -31.10 15.66
C GLN A 465 29.79 -30.33 14.38
N LEU A 466 31.05 -29.94 14.25
CA LEU A 466 31.55 -29.22 13.08
C LEU A 466 31.47 -30.05 11.78
N LEU A 467 31.76 -31.34 11.86
CA LEU A 467 31.61 -32.28 10.74
C LEU A 467 30.13 -32.52 10.38
N LEU A 468 29.23 -32.60 11.38
CA LEU A 468 27.81 -32.72 11.14
C LEU A 468 27.23 -31.45 10.46
N ASP A 469 27.65 -30.26 10.90
CA ASP A 469 27.25 -29.00 10.29
C ASP A 469 27.76 -28.89 8.84
N GLN A 470 28.98 -29.37 8.56
CA GLN A 470 29.50 -29.45 7.20
C GLN A 470 28.71 -30.44 6.34
N ALA A 471 28.41 -31.63 6.85
CA ALA A 471 27.62 -32.64 6.13
C ALA A 471 26.20 -32.09 5.82
N GLN A 472 25.59 -31.42 6.78
CA GLN A 472 24.25 -30.81 6.62
C GLN A 472 24.27 -29.67 5.59
N SER A 473 25.28 -28.79 5.64
CA SER A 473 25.41 -27.68 4.68
C SER A 473 25.62 -28.19 3.26
N LEU A 474 26.43 -29.24 3.09
CA LEU A 474 26.66 -29.87 1.79
C LEU A 474 25.40 -30.56 1.26
N HIS A 475 24.68 -31.28 2.13
CA HIS A 475 23.40 -31.90 1.77
C HIS A 475 22.33 -30.88 1.31
N LEU A 476 22.18 -29.77 2.03
CA LEU A 476 21.27 -28.68 1.64
C LEU A 476 21.65 -28.09 0.28
N ARG A 477 22.95 -27.90 0.02
CA ARG A 477 23.45 -27.37 -1.25
C ARG A 477 23.22 -28.33 -2.42
N GLU A 478 23.50 -29.63 -2.24
CA GLU A 478 23.27 -30.66 -3.27
C GLU A 478 21.78 -30.85 -3.54
N SER A 479 20.95 -30.89 -2.51
CA SER A 479 19.49 -30.98 -2.63
C SER A 479 18.93 -29.76 -3.36
N ALA A 480 19.36 -28.55 -3.01
CA ALA A 480 18.95 -27.34 -3.70
C ALA A 480 19.36 -27.35 -5.18
N ARG A 481 20.57 -27.86 -5.50
CA ARG A 481 21.07 -27.97 -6.87
C ARG A 481 20.26 -28.96 -7.72
N GLY A 482 19.83 -30.06 -7.13
CA GLY A 482 19.03 -31.11 -7.78
C GLY A 482 17.56 -30.75 -7.94
N SER A 483 17.04 -29.85 -7.10
CA SER A 483 15.62 -29.49 -7.06
C SER A 483 15.13 -28.76 -8.32
N TYR A 484 13.79 -28.73 -8.51
CA TYR A 484 13.19 -27.93 -9.58
C TYR A 484 13.51 -26.45 -9.44
N ALA A 485 13.60 -25.92 -8.23
CA ALA A 485 14.04 -24.54 -7.99
C ALA A 485 15.47 -24.30 -8.49
N GLY A 486 16.40 -25.23 -8.23
CA GLY A 486 17.76 -25.17 -8.73
C GLY A 486 17.87 -25.28 -10.25
N GLN A 487 17.04 -26.13 -10.88
CA GLN A 487 16.94 -26.21 -12.34
C GLN A 487 16.43 -24.89 -12.94
N LEU A 488 15.39 -24.30 -12.35
CA LEU A 488 14.84 -23.01 -12.78
C LEU A 488 15.86 -21.88 -12.56
N GLY A 489 16.61 -21.90 -11.45
CA GLY A 489 17.71 -20.98 -11.18
C GLY A 489 18.78 -21.00 -12.28
N ARG A 490 19.24 -22.19 -12.69
CA ARG A 490 20.17 -22.35 -13.81
C ARG A 490 19.61 -21.88 -15.15
N TRP A 491 18.32 -22.07 -15.38
CA TRP A 491 17.68 -21.59 -16.60
C TRP A 491 17.59 -20.05 -16.65
N ILE A 492 17.42 -19.41 -15.50
CA ILE A 492 17.36 -17.93 -15.38
C ILE A 492 18.76 -17.30 -15.23
N GLU A 493 19.76 -18.06 -14.78
CA GLU A 493 21.14 -17.59 -14.57
C GLU A 493 21.71 -16.79 -15.75
N PRO A 494 21.58 -17.19 -17.03
CA PRO A 494 22.12 -16.42 -18.14
C PRO A 494 21.55 -14.99 -18.23
N VAL A 495 20.33 -14.78 -17.76
CA VAL A 495 19.67 -13.47 -17.71
C VAL A 495 20.21 -12.63 -16.55
N LEU A 496 20.52 -13.25 -15.41
CA LEU A 496 20.97 -12.56 -14.20
C LEU A 496 22.51 -12.51 -14.06
N ALA A 497 23.24 -13.34 -14.78
CA ALA A 497 24.71 -13.35 -14.81
C ALA A 497 25.34 -11.97 -15.14
N PRO A 498 24.79 -11.14 -16.04
CA PRO A 498 25.30 -9.80 -16.28
C PRO A 498 25.24 -8.88 -15.04
N ILE A 499 24.31 -9.13 -14.09
CA ILE A 499 24.25 -8.42 -12.81
C ILE A 499 25.25 -9.00 -11.79
N GLY A 500 25.72 -10.25 -12.01
CA GLY A 500 26.65 -10.95 -11.15
C GLY A 500 26.03 -12.08 -10.33
N ALA A 501 24.79 -12.49 -10.63
CA ALA A 501 24.16 -13.63 -9.99
C ALA A 501 24.56 -14.93 -10.68
N ASP A 502 24.89 -15.95 -9.88
CA ASP A 502 24.99 -17.35 -10.28
C ASP A 502 23.64 -18.06 -10.08
N TRP A 503 23.60 -19.38 -10.25
CA TRP A 503 22.37 -20.15 -10.08
C TRP A 503 21.78 -20.05 -8.66
N GLN A 504 22.63 -19.98 -7.60
CA GLN A 504 22.20 -19.90 -6.20
C GLN A 504 21.52 -18.55 -5.93
N LEU A 505 22.16 -17.47 -6.34
CA LEU A 505 21.59 -16.12 -6.25
C LEU A 505 20.35 -15.98 -7.13
N SER A 506 20.31 -16.66 -8.28
CA SER A 506 19.14 -16.66 -9.18
C SER A 506 17.93 -17.35 -8.56
N VAL A 507 18.13 -18.47 -7.83
CA VAL A 507 17.06 -19.11 -7.05
C VAL A 507 16.58 -18.19 -5.93
N ALA A 508 17.49 -17.55 -5.19
CA ALA A 508 17.12 -16.62 -4.14
C ALA A 508 16.36 -15.39 -4.69
N VAL A 509 16.76 -14.84 -5.85
CA VAL A 509 16.03 -13.78 -6.55
C VAL A 509 14.63 -14.27 -6.96
N LEU A 510 14.51 -15.49 -7.45
CA LEU A 510 13.19 -16.06 -7.82
C LEU A 510 12.30 -16.22 -6.59
N ALA A 511 12.83 -16.76 -5.48
CA ALA A 511 12.10 -16.88 -4.23
C ALA A 511 11.63 -15.52 -3.68
N SER A 512 12.41 -14.46 -3.91
CA SER A 512 12.06 -13.09 -3.49
C SER A 512 10.82 -12.51 -4.17
N PHE A 513 10.31 -13.11 -5.25
CA PHE A 513 9.03 -12.71 -5.85
C PHE A 513 7.83 -13.05 -4.96
N ALA A 514 7.93 -14.06 -4.10
CA ALA A 514 6.91 -14.33 -3.09
C ALA A 514 6.85 -13.19 -2.07
N ALA A 515 7.98 -12.97 -1.42
CA ALA A 515 8.20 -11.90 -0.48
C ALA A 515 9.70 -11.53 -0.49
N ARG A 516 10.03 -10.25 -0.49
CA ARG A 516 11.40 -9.76 -0.74
C ARG A 516 12.41 -10.22 0.29
N GLU A 517 12.00 -10.33 1.53
CA GLU A 517 12.79 -10.82 2.67
C GLU A 517 13.21 -12.29 2.49
N VAL A 518 12.45 -13.07 1.75
CA VAL A 518 12.74 -14.48 1.46
C VAL A 518 14.08 -14.63 0.70
N PHE A 519 14.55 -13.58 0.02
CA PHE A 519 15.88 -13.58 -0.59
C PHE A 519 16.99 -13.93 0.43
N VAL A 520 16.99 -13.24 1.56
CA VAL A 520 18.02 -13.43 2.59
C VAL A 520 17.90 -14.80 3.23
N SER A 521 16.69 -15.23 3.55
CA SER A 521 16.42 -16.55 4.12
C SER A 521 16.81 -17.67 3.15
N SER A 522 16.44 -17.58 1.87
CA SER A 522 16.81 -18.55 0.84
C SER A 522 18.33 -18.61 0.65
N LEU A 523 19.00 -17.47 0.68
CA LEU A 523 20.46 -17.42 0.55
C LEU A 523 21.13 -18.04 1.77
N ASN A 524 20.66 -17.77 2.98
CA ASN A 524 21.17 -18.38 4.21
C ASN A 524 21.06 -19.90 4.17
N VAL A 525 19.91 -20.45 3.77
CA VAL A 525 19.72 -21.91 3.61
C VAL A 525 20.71 -22.49 2.61
N MET A 526 20.93 -21.84 1.46
CA MET A 526 21.87 -22.33 0.44
C MET A 526 23.34 -22.29 0.88
N VAL A 527 23.66 -21.37 1.80
CA VAL A 527 25.03 -21.22 2.36
C VAL A 527 25.21 -22.05 3.63
N GLY A 528 24.14 -22.73 4.11
CA GLY A 528 24.19 -23.57 5.31
C GLY A 528 24.24 -22.76 6.62
N VAL A 529 23.66 -21.56 6.64
CA VAL A 529 23.53 -20.73 7.84
C VAL A 529 22.23 -21.11 8.57
N ASN A 530 22.34 -21.48 9.84
CA ASN A 530 21.16 -21.78 10.66
C ASN A 530 20.37 -20.50 10.96
N ALA A 531 19.03 -20.62 11.05
CA ALA A 531 18.12 -19.50 11.26
C ALA A 531 18.32 -18.76 12.60
N GLU A 532 18.96 -19.39 13.58
CA GLU A 532 19.24 -18.84 14.91
C GLU A 532 20.49 -17.98 15.00
N GLU A 533 21.31 -17.91 13.94
CA GLU A 533 22.54 -17.15 13.96
C GLU A 533 22.28 -15.64 13.81
N ALA A 534 23.01 -14.84 14.59
CA ALA A 534 22.96 -13.38 14.51
C ALA A 534 23.28 -12.87 13.10
N ALA A 535 22.61 -11.80 12.67
CA ALA A 535 22.76 -11.22 11.32
C ALA A 535 24.23 -10.93 10.92
N GLY A 536 25.10 -10.64 11.89
CA GLY A 536 26.53 -10.43 11.65
C GLY A 536 27.29 -11.69 11.25
N SER A 537 26.93 -12.86 11.80
CA SER A 537 27.52 -14.15 11.45
C SER A 537 27.06 -14.60 10.06
N SER A 538 25.80 -14.37 9.70
CA SER A 538 25.27 -14.64 8.37
C SER A 538 26.02 -13.87 7.28
N ILE A 539 26.26 -12.57 7.47
CA ILE A 539 27.04 -11.75 6.51
C ILE A 539 28.48 -12.30 6.36
N ALA A 540 29.13 -12.68 7.46
CA ALA A 540 30.48 -13.21 7.43
C ALA A 540 30.54 -14.54 6.66
N ARG A 541 29.59 -15.45 6.86
CA ARG A 541 29.50 -16.74 6.16
C ARG A 541 29.20 -16.56 4.66
N ILE A 542 28.24 -15.70 4.30
CA ILE A 542 27.97 -15.42 2.89
C ILE A 542 29.20 -14.86 2.17
N ARG A 543 29.98 -14.03 2.85
CA ARG A 543 31.27 -13.54 2.34
C ARG A 543 32.32 -14.64 2.14
N ALA A 544 32.37 -15.58 3.07
CA ALA A 544 33.32 -16.70 3.00
C ALA A 544 32.91 -17.76 1.98
N SER A 545 31.64 -17.76 1.56
CA SER A 545 31.06 -18.74 0.65
C SER A 545 31.60 -18.57 -0.77
N LYS A 546 31.83 -19.68 -1.44
CA LYS A 546 32.37 -19.74 -2.79
C LYS A 546 31.37 -20.36 -3.76
N ARG A 547 31.42 -19.91 -5.00
CA ARG A 547 30.74 -20.50 -6.15
C ARG A 547 31.35 -21.87 -6.51
N ASP A 548 30.73 -22.57 -7.45
CA ASP A 548 31.24 -23.86 -7.97
C ASP A 548 32.59 -23.71 -8.68
N ASP A 549 32.93 -22.52 -9.18
CA ASP A 549 34.24 -22.18 -9.81
C ASP A 549 35.33 -21.74 -8.81
N GLY A 550 35.01 -21.74 -7.49
CA GLY A 550 35.95 -21.31 -6.43
C GLY A 550 36.00 -19.80 -6.19
N SER A 551 35.33 -18.99 -7.00
CA SER A 551 35.21 -17.53 -6.80
C SER A 551 34.28 -17.19 -5.63
N PRO A 552 34.39 -16.01 -5.02
CA PRO A 552 33.43 -15.58 -3.98
C PRO A 552 32.00 -15.62 -4.49
N LEU A 553 31.05 -16.10 -3.66
CA LEU A 553 29.63 -16.19 -4.03
C LEU A 553 29.07 -14.82 -4.37
N LEU A 554 29.37 -13.81 -3.58
CA LEU A 554 28.85 -12.45 -3.70
C LEU A 554 29.99 -11.42 -3.63
N PRO A 555 30.79 -11.26 -4.72
CA PRO A 555 31.82 -10.24 -4.78
C PRO A 555 31.21 -8.83 -4.74
N PRO A 556 31.95 -7.78 -4.29
CA PRO A 556 31.44 -6.42 -4.12
C PRO A 556 30.75 -5.86 -5.37
N ALA A 557 31.28 -6.10 -6.55
CA ALA A 557 30.67 -5.65 -7.80
C ALA A 557 29.30 -6.32 -8.06
N ALA A 558 29.15 -7.62 -7.73
CA ALA A 558 27.87 -8.32 -7.83
C ALA A 558 26.89 -7.82 -6.75
N ALA A 559 27.36 -7.60 -5.52
CA ALA A 559 26.56 -7.04 -4.45
C ALA A 559 26.00 -5.65 -4.83
N GLY A 560 26.81 -4.79 -5.45
CA GLY A 560 26.37 -3.49 -5.96
C GLY A 560 25.32 -3.58 -7.07
N GLY A 561 25.53 -4.46 -8.04
CA GLY A 561 24.58 -4.71 -9.13
C GLY A 561 23.23 -5.26 -8.63
N LEU A 562 23.27 -6.26 -7.74
CA LEU A 562 22.09 -6.84 -7.10
C LEU A 562 21.38 -5.83 -6.19
N LEU A 563 22.11 -5.01 -5.43
CA LEU A 563 21.53 -3.95 -4.61
C LEU A 563 20.65 -3.02 -5.46
N VAL A 564 21.19 -2.51 -6.57
CA VAL A 564 20.44 -1.64 -7.49
C VAL A 564 19.24 -2.38 -8.11
N PHE A 565 19.42 -3.65 -8.47
CA PHE A 565 18.32 -4.47 -8.95
C PHE A 565 17.20 -4.60 -7.91
N PHE A 566 17.53 -4.90 -6.65
CA PHE A 566 16.54 -5.01 -5.56
C PHE A 566 15.87 -3.67 -5.19
N ILE A 567 16.58 -2.54 -5.38
CA ILE A 567 15.98 -1.20 -5.18
C ILE A 567 14.86 -0.97 -6.20
N LEU A 568 15.01 -1.41 -7.43
CA LEU A 568 14.15 -0.99 -8.53
C LEU A 568 13.21 -2.08 -9.04
N ALA A 569 13.56 -3.36 -8.92
CA ALA A 569 12.78 -4.47 -9.44
C ALA A 569 11.43 -4.63 -8.74
N MET A 570 10.46 -5.12 -9.50
CA MET A 570 9.15 -5.51 -8.99
C MET A 570 9.20 -6.94 -8.44
N GLN A 571 9.36 -7.08 -7.14
CA GLN A 571 9.50 -8.38 -6.48
C GLN A 571 8.42 -8.55 -5.40
N CYS A 572 7.15 -8.39 -5.78
CA CYS A 572 6.02 -8.53 -4.87
C CYS A 572 4.76 -8.87 -5.67
N LEU A 573 4.43 -10.17 -5.74
CA LEU A 573 3.26 -10.66 -6.46
C LEU A 573 1.94 -10.08 -5.93
N PRO A 574 1.71 -9.92 -4.62
CA PRO A 574 0.50 -9.26 -4.12
C PRO A 574 0.32 -7.83 -4.65
N THR A 575 1.41 -7.10 -4.87
CA THR A 575 1.33 -5.75 -5.46
C THR A 575 0.83 -5.78 -6.90
N LEU A 576 1.22 -6.79 -7.71
CA LEU A 576 0.72 -6.96 -9.07
C LEU A 576 -0.78 -7.22 -9.11
N VAL A 577 -1.28 -8.04 -8.17
CA VAL A 577 -2.72 -8.32 -8.05
C VAL A 577 -3.49 -7.03 -7.74
N VAL A 578 -2.99 -6.24 -6.78
CA VAL A 578 -3.61 -4.96 -6.43
C VAL A 578 -3.51 -3.96 -7.58
N THR A 579 -2.36 -3.86 -8.26
CA THR A 579 -2.21 -3.03 -9.47
C THR A 579 -3.22 -3.41 -10.54
N SER A 580 -3.39 -4.72 -10.81
CA SER A 580 -4.35 -5.18 -11.81
C SER A 580 -5.79 -4.76 -11.51
N ARG A 581 -6.18 -4.82 -10.24
CA ARG A 581 -7.52 -4.40 -9.78
C ARG A 581 -7.70 -2.88 -9.85
N GLU A 582 -6.74 -2.11 -9.34
CA GLU A 582 -6.86 -0.64 -9.24
C GLU A 582 -6.63 0.08 -10.58
N ALA A 583 -5.79 -0.47 -11.45
CA ALA A 583 -5.54 0.08 -12.77
C ALA A 583 -6.60 -0.34 -13.82
N GLY A 584 -7.50 -1.28 -13.46
CA GLY A 584 -8.58 -1.75 -14.35
C GLY A 584 -8.11 -2.76 -15.40
N GLY A 585 -7.12 -3.61 -15.08
CA GLY A 585 -6.74 -4.73 -15.94
C GLY A 585 -5.30 -5.23 -15.77
N ILE A 586 -5.11 -6.49 -16.06
CA ILE A 586 -3.82 -7.19 -15.95
C ILE A 586 -2.72 -6.57 -16.84
N ARG A 587 -3.11 -5.91 -17.95
CA ARG A 587 -2.17 -5.25 -18.88
C ARG A 587 -1.29 -4.23 -18.18
N TRP A 588 -1.85 -3.47 -17.26
CA TRP A 588 -1.11 -2.45 -16.50
C TRP A 588 -0.15 -3.09 -15.49
N ALA A 589 -0.55 -4.18 -14.85
CA ALA A 589 0.31 -4.92 -13.94
C ALA A 589 1.49 -5.57 -14.69
N LEU A 590 1.25 -6.16 -15.86
CA LEU A 590 2.31 -6.71 -16.70
C LEU A 590 3.25 -5.62 -17.23
N LEU A 591 2.71 -4.49 -17.69
CA LEU A 591 3.52 -3.34 -18.09
C LEU A 591 4.41 -2.87 -16.95
N GLN A 592 3.87 -2.74 -15.74
CA GLN A 592 4.61 -2.37 -14.55
C GLN A 592 5.73 -3.35 -14.23
N LEU A 593 5.43 -4.66 -14.26
CA LEU A 593 6.42 -5.71 -14.02
C LEU A 593 7.57 -5.63 -15.02
N ILE A 594 7.27 -5.59 -16.32
CA ILE A 594 8.26 -5.55 -17.40
C ILE A 594 9.09 -4.27 -17.29
N TRP A 595 8.43 -3.11 -17.13
CA TRP A 595 9.09 -1.83 -17.02
C TRP A 595 10.07 -1.77 -15.85
N MET A 596 9.58 -2.09 -14.65
CA MET A 596 10.40 -2.03 -13.43
C MET A 596 11.56 -3.01 -13.46
N THR A 597 11.30 -4.25 -13.90
CA THR A 597 12.35 -5.29 -13.98
C THR A 597 13.39 -4.94 -15.03
N SER A 598 12.99 -4.40 -16.19
CA SER A 598 13.93 -3.97 -17.23
C SER A 598 14.81 -2.80 -16.77
N VAL A 599 14.23 -1.77 -16.15
CA VAL A 599 14.99 -0.65 -15.58
C VAL A 599 15.95 -1.13 -14.50
N ALA A 600 15.50 -2.00 -13.61
CA ALA A 600 16.32 -2.60 -12.55
C ALA A 600 17.49 -3.41 -13.12
N TRP A 601 17.23 -4.22 -14.15
CA TRP A 601 18.23 -5.03 -14.80
C TRP A 601 19.31 -4.17 -15.49
N ILE A 602 18.88 -3.18 -16.30
CA ILE A 602 19.79 -2.28 -17.01
C ILE A 602 20.68 -1.53 -16.01
N LEU A 603 20.10 -0.90 -15.01
CA LEU A 603 20.86 -0.13 -14.02
C LEU A 603 21.73 -1.03 -13.13
N GLY A 604 21.29 -2.24 -12.82
CA GLY A 604 22.08 -3.23 -12.09
C GLY A 604 23.33 -3.66 -12.87
N VAL A 605 23.18 -3.96 -14.17
CA VAL A 605 24.30 -4.30 -15.06
C VAL A 605 25.28 -3.13 -15.17
N LEU A 606 24.79 -1.92 -15.40
CA LEU A 606 25.62 -0.71 -15.50
C LEU A 606 26.39 -0.46 -14.20
N THR A 607 25.74 -0.63 -13.05
CA THR A 607 26.40 -0.47 -11.74
C THR A 607 27.51 -1.50 -11.55
N ARG A 608 27.25 -2.77 -11.85
CA ARG A 608 28.29 -3.80 -11.77
C ARG A 608 29.46 -3.51 -12.68
N GLN A 609 29.22 -3.15 -13.94
CA GLN A 609 30.28 -2.82 -14.90
C GLN A 609 31.10 -1.62 -14.43
N TRP A 610 30.44 -0.59 -13.92
CA TRP A 610 31.11 0.57 -13.36
C TRP A 610 31.98 0.21 -12.16
N MET A 611 31.50 -0.64 -11.25
CA MET A 611 32.27 -1.10 -10.10
C MET A 611 33.49 -1.93 -10.52
N LEU A 612 33.33 -2.82 -11.52
CA LEU A 612 34.46 -3.59 -12.08
C LEU A 612 35.49 -2.66 -12.70
N ALA A 613 35.07 -1.65 -13.47
CA ALA A 613 35.98 -0.65 -14.06
C ALA A 613 36.68 0.21 -12.99
N ALA A 614 36.05 0.44 -11.84
CA ALA A 614 36.62 1.15 -10.70
C ALA A 614 37.52 0.29 -9.81
N GLY A 615 37.76 -0.99 -10.17
CA GLY A 615 38.69 -1.88 -9.47
C GLY A 615 38.10 -2.65 -8.28
N PHE A 616 36.76 -2.64 -8.12
CA PHE A 616 36.07 -3.46 -7.11
C PHE A 616 35.87 -4.92 -7.60
N SER A 617 36.88 -5.51 -8.19
CA SER A 617 36.93 -6.96 -8.50
C SER A 617 37.23 -7.68 -7.20
N GLY A 618 36.27 -8.45 -6.65
CA GLY A 618 36.47 -9.29 -5.50
C GLY A 618 37.34 -10.51 -5.82
#